data_6cc32c6c1a72ac6a8a5241acb214b694
#
_entry.id   6cc32c6c1a72ac6a8a5241acb214b694
#
_cell.length_a   1.000
_cell.length_b   1.000
_cell.length_c   1.000
_cell.angle_alpha   90.00
_cell.angle_beta   90.00
_cell.angle_gamma   90.00
#
_symmetry.space_group_name_H-M   'P 1'
#
loop_
_entity.id
_entity.type
_entity.pdbx_description
1 polymer ?
#
loop_
_entity_poly.entity_id
_entity_poly.type
_entity_poly.pdbx_seq_one_letter_code
_entity_poly.pdbx_strand_id
1 'polypeptide(L)'
;LKNKDFGFPKYKCKSNPVQSYTTNNQNTIYIKDSYIKLPKLKSLVKIKLHKKIKGIIKSVTISKNSLDHYFVSILCEEEIEELPKTNKNIGIDLGIKEFATMSDCTKVENLKLSKEYEKKLKREQRKLSRRCKLAKDSDKKLSDSKNYQKQKKKVAKIHNKIRNKRKDFVNKLSTKIINNHDIICIEDLNIKGMLKNHKLAKSISDVSWSEFVRQLEYKANWYGRKIIKVPTFYPSSKTCSSCGNIKETLTLSERIYHCECCGLEIDRDYNASINILRKGLEILREEKVS
;
A
#
# COMPACT_ATOMS: atom_id res chain seq x y z
N LEU A 1 -7.11 -4.55 -33.29
CA LEU A 1 -6.43 -4.11 -32.08
C LEU A 1 -4.93 -4.00 -32.37
N LYS A 2 -4.45 -2.76 -32.65
CA LYS A 2 -3.06 -2.48 -33.04
C LYS A 2 -2.06 -2.45 -31.87
N ASN A 3 -2.52 -2.57 -30.63
CA ASN A 3 -1.67 -2.49 -29.45
C ASN A 3 -1.64 -3.85 -28.74
N LYS A 4 -0.48 -4.52 -28.75
CA LYS A 4 -0.26 -5.84 -28.13
C LYS A 4 -0.44 -5.86 -26.61
N ASP A 5 -0.50 -4.70 -25.97
CA ASP A 5 -0.66 -4.53 -24.52
C ASP A 5 -2.11 -4.65 -24.04
N PHE A 6 -3.08 -4.62 -24.93
CA PHE A 6 -4.50 -4.77 -24.60
C PHE A 6 -4.98 -6.18 -24.93
N GLY A 7 -5.26 -6.97 -23.90
CA GLY A 7 -5.94 -8.25 -24.06
C GLY A 7 -7.42 -8.07 -24.43
N PHE A 8 -8.06 -9.14 -24.91
CA PHE A 8 -9.48 -9.12 -25.21
C PHE A 8 -10.30 -8.75 -23.96
N PRO A 9 -11.38 -7.95 -24.11
CA PRO A 9 -12.28 -7.63 -23.02
C PRO A 9 -12.87 -8.91 -22.40
N LYS A 10 -12.80 -9.03 -21.08
CA LYS A 10 -13.39 -10.16 -20.35
C LYS A 10 -14.71 -9.73 -19.73
N TYR A 11 -15.76 -10.51 -19.94
CA TYR A 11 -17.06 -10.28 -19.29
C TYR A 11 -16.94 -10.40 -17.77
N LYS A 12 -17.59 -9.48 -17.07
CA LYS A 12 -17.74 -9.59 -15.61
C LYS A 12 -18.70 -10.73 -15.29
N CYS A 13 -18.26 -11.70 -14.51
CA CYS A 13 -19.11 -12.81 -14.09
C CYS A 13 -19.56 -12.69 -12.63
N LYS A 14 -20.69 -13.31 -12.29
CA LYS A 14 -21.26 -13.31 -10.94
C LYS A 14 -20.38 -14.04 -9.91
N SER A 15 -19.47 -14.90 -10.35
CA SER A 15 -18.52 -15.62 -9.48
C SER A 15 -17.36 -14.74 -9.00
N ASN A 16 -17.14 -13.58 -9.62
CA ASN A 16 -16.09 -12.66 -9.17
C ASN A 16 -16.39 -12.18 -7.73
N PRO A 17 -15.47 -12.33 -6.78
CA PRO A 17 -15.69 -11.96 -5.37
C PRO A 17 -15.85 -10.45 -5.16
N VAL A 18 -15.36 -9.63 -6.08
CA VAL A 18 -15.56 -8.18 -6.07
C VAL A 18 -16.37 -7.77 -7.29
N GLN A 19 -17.59 -7.35 -7.03
CA GLN A 19 -18.49 -6.84 -8.07
C GLN A 19 -18.49 -5.31 -8.01
N SER A 20 -18.32 -4.66 -9.15
CA SER A 20 -18.35 -3.21 -9.23
C SER A 20 -18.88 -2.73 -10.57
N TYR A 21 -19.50 -1.56 -10.58
CA TYR A 21 -19.76 -0.79 -11.78
C TYR A 21 -19.39 0.67 -11.58
N THR A 22 -18.95 1.31 -12.65
CA THR A 22 -18.63 2.73 -12.66
C THR A 22 -19.59 3.45 -13.59
N THR A 23 -20.01 4.63 -13.18
CA THR A 23 -20.83 5.53 -14.00
C THR A 23 -20.21 6.93 -13.97
N ASN A 24 -20.12 7.55 -15.14
CA ASN A 24 -19.68 8.93 -15.27
C ASN A 24 -20.82 9.87 -14.90
N ASN A 25 -20.45 11.04 -14.38
CA ASN A 25 -21.44 12.06 -14.05
C ASN A 25 -21.73 12.94 -15.27
N GLN A 26 -22.99 12.95 -15.69
CA GLN A 26 -23.55 13.86 -16.67
C GLN A 26 -24.63 14.72 -15.98
N ASN A 27 -24.25 15.39 -14.89
CA ASN A 27 -25.11 16.20 -14.02
C ASN A 27 -26.27 15.42 -13.37
N THR A 28 -26.20 14.08 -13.36
CA THR A 28 -27.23 13.20 -12.79
C THR A 28 -26.85 12.60 -11.46
N ILE A 29 -25.60 12.79 -11.02
CA ILE A 29 -25.06 12.29 -9.74
C ILE A 29 -24.86 13.47 -8.80
N TYR A 30 -25.57 13.46 -7.70
CA TYR A 30 -25.43 14.46 -6.63
C TYR A 30 -25.59 13.81 -5.26
N ILE A 31 -25.14 14.52 -4.24
CA ILE A 31 -25.30 14.13 -2.84
C ILE A 31 -26.14 15.18 -2.15
N LYS A 32 -27.17 14.71 -1.47
CA LYS A 32 -28.01 15.51 -0.60
C LYS A 32 -28.00 14.87 0.78
N ASP A 33 -27.52 15.60 1.77
CA ASP A 33 -27.33 15.11 3.15
C ASP A 33 -26.49 13.82 3.19
N SER A 34 -27.10 12.72 3.62
CA SER A 34 -26.48 11.37 3.67
C SER A 34 -26.98 10.46 2.58
N TYR A 35 -27.43 11.01 1.45
CA TYR A 35 -27.97 10.24 0.33
C TYR A 35 -27.27 10.61 -0.97
N ILE A 36 -27.07 9.60 -1.83
CA ILE A 36 -26.54 9.80 -3.19
C ILE A 36 -27.62 9.47 -4.22
N LYS A 37 -27.76 10.35 -5.21
CA LYS A 37 -28.51 10.04 -6.44
C LYS A 37 -27.57 9.33 -7.42
N LEU A 38 -28.01 8.21 -7.95
CA LEU A 38 -27.32 7.46 -9.00
C LEU A 38 -28.19 7.39 -10.24
N PRO A 39 -27.58 7.42 -11.45
CA PRO A 39 -28.32 7.26 -12.70
C PRO A 39 -29.14 5.96 -12.71
N LYS A 40 -30.27 5.98 -13.38
CA LYS A 40 -31.22 4.85 -13.52
C LYS A 40 -31.89 4.38 -12.22
N LEU A 41 -31.49 4.83 -11.04
CA LEU A 41 -32.23 4.55 -9.81
C LEU A 41 -33.28 5.61 -9.58
N LYS A 42 -34.54 5.21 -9.32
CA LYS A 42 -35.64 6.14 -9.00
C LYS A 42 -35.44 6.82 -7.65
N SER A 43 -35.02 6.06 -6.64
CA SER A 43 -34.82 6.53 -5.26
C SER A 43 -33.37 6.95 -4.97
N LEU A 44 -33.21 7.79 -3.95
CA LEU A 44 -31.92 8.12 -3.37
C LEU A 44 -31.41 6.94 -2.53
N VAL A 45 -30.08 6.71 -2.55
CA VAL A 45 -29.44 5.64 -1.77
C VAL A 45 -28.73 6.25 -0.57
N LYS A 46 -29.06 5.74 0.63
CA LYS A 46 -28.40 6.17 1.87
C LYS A 46 -26.93 5.77 1.87
N ILE A 47 -26.06 6.70 2.18
CA ILE A 47 -24.61 6.49 2.28
C ILE A 47 -24.08 7.04 3.60
N LYS A 48 -22.95 6.48 4.06
CA LYS A 48 -22.19 7.02 5.18
C LYS A 48 -20.97 7.75 4.63
N LEU A 49 -21.03 9.07 4.63
CA LEU A 49 -19.90 9.92 4.26
C LEU A 49 -18.89 9.94 5.40
N HIS A 50 -17.63 9.65 5.11
CA HIS A 50 -16.51 9.76 6.05
C HIS A 50 -15.73 11.08 5.89
N LYS A 51 -15.90 11.75 4.76
CA LYS A 51 -15.29 13.04 4.42
C LYS A 51 -16.33 13.88 3.68
N LYS A 52 -16.35 15.18 3.94
CA LYS A 52 -17.14 16.13 3.15
C LYS A 52 -16.57 16.16 1.72
N ILE A 53 -17.44 16.04 0.75
CA ILE A 53 -17.04 16.08 -0.66
C ILE A 53 -16.89 17.55 -1.04
N LYS A 54 -15.74 17.86 -1.61
CA LYS A 54 -15.41 19.14 -2.22
C LYS A 54 -15.23 18.93 -3.72
N GLY A 55 -15.39 20.01 -4.50
CA GLY A 55 -15.19 19.95 -5.94
C GLY A 55 -16.29 19.27 -6.72
N ILE A 56 -16.02 19.03 -8.00
CA ILE A 56 -16.99 18.53 -9.00
C ILE A 56 -16.91 17.01 -9.09
N ILE A 57 -18.04 16.32 -8.91
CA ILE A 57 -18.11 14.86 -9.06
C ILE A 57 -17.98 14.49 -10.55
N LYS A 58 -16.95 13.74 -10.92
CA LYS A 58 -16.71 13.26 -12.30
C LYS A 58 -17.28 11.87 -12.55
N SER A 59 -17.07 10.96 -11.61
CA SER A 59 -17.61 9.59 -11.71
C SER A 59 -17.82 8.95 -10.35
N VAL A 60 -18.63 7.91 -10.34
CA VAL A 60 -18.90 7.12 -9.14
C VAL A 60 -18.75 5.64 -9.45
N THR A 61 -18.02 4.94 -8.60
CA THR A 61 -17.89 3.48 -8.64
C THR A 61 -18.57 2.87 -7.42
N ILE A 62 -19.59 2.04 -7.67
CA ILE A 62 -20.22 1.24 -6.63
C ILE A 62 -19.57 -0.14 -6.64
N SER A 63 -19.17 -0.62 -5.49
CA SER A 63 -18.56 -1.94 -5.33
C SER A 63 -19.17 -2.72 -4.18
N LYS A 64 -19.21 -4.04 -4.33
CA LYS A 64 -19.66 -5.00 -3.32
C LYS A 64 -18.50 -5.92 -2.99
N ASN A 65 -18.16 -6.06 -1.72
CA ASN A 65 -17.11 -6.96 -1.28
C ASN A 65 -17.64 -8.37 -0.94
N SER A 66 -16.73 -9.29 -0.62
CA SER A 66 -17.07 -10.68 -0.24
C SER A 66 -17.85 -10.82 1.08
N LEU A 67 -18.09 -9.73 1.80
CA LEU A 67 -18.90 -9.69 3.02
C LEU A 67 -20.31 -9.10 2.76
N ASP A 68 -20.67 -8.90 1.51
CA ASP A 68 -21.90 -8.23 1.08
C ASP A 68 -22.00 -6.76 1.53
N HIS A 69 -20.88 -6.12 1.87
CA HIS A 69 -20.86 -4.69 2.14
C HIS A 69 -20.73 -3.92 0.82
N TYR A 70 -21.53 -2.87 0.70
CA TYR A 70 -21.47 -1.96 -0.44
C TYR A 70 -20.63 -0.73 -0.10
N PHE A 71 -19.86 -0.29 -1.08
CA PHE A 71 -19.03 0.91 -1.01
C PHE A 71 -19.30 1.77 -2.22
N VAL A 72 -19.19 3.07 -2.01
CA VAL A 72 -19.19 4.07 -3.06
C VAL A 72 -17.84 4.77 -3.07
N SER A 73 -17.16 4.76 -4.20
CA SER A 73 -15.96 5.55 -4.48
C SER A 73 -16.36 6.68 -5.41
N ILE A 74 -16.14 7.91 -5.00
CA ILE A 74 -16.53 9.11 -5.72
C ILE A 74 -15.25 9.78 -6.20
N LEU A 75 -15.11 9.93 -7.51
CA LEU A 75 -14.03 10.69 -8.13
C LEU A 75 -14.48 12.14 -8.26
N CYS A 76 -13.74 13.02 -7.62
CA CYS A 76 -13.97 14.46 -7.68
C CYS A 76 -12.76 15.16 -8.31
N GLU A 77 -13.03 16.22 -9.02
CA GLU A 77 -12.02 17.21 -9.41
C GLU A 77 -12.03 18.31 -8.33
N GLU A 78 -10.90 18.48 -7.68
CA GLU A 78 -10.73 19.40 -6.55
C GLU A 78 -9.36 20.04 -6.67
N GLU A 79 -9.28 21.35 -6.50
CA GLU A 79 -8.01 22.04 -6.33
C GLU A 79 -7.48 21.74 -4.93
N ILE A 80 -6.25 21.28 -4.86
CA ILE A 80 -5.58 20.95 -3.61
C ILE A 80 -4.51 21.99 -3.36
N GLU A 81 -4.60 22.69 -2.24
CA GLU A 81 -3.58 23.63 -1.81
C GLU A 81 -2.30 22.90 -1.41
N GLU A 82 -1.17 23.38 -1.88
CA GLU A 82 0.13 22.88 -1.46
C GLU A 82 0.36 23.14 0.03
N LEU A 83 1.02 22.21 0.69
CA LEU A 83 1.40 22.39 2.09
C LEU A 83 2.55 23.39 2.20
N PRO A 84 2.61 24.19 3.29
CA PRO A 84 3.73 25.09 3.54
C PRO A 84 5.05 24.31 3.60
N LYS A 85 6.13 24.92 3.12
CA LYS A 85 7.46 24.31 3.16
C LYS A 85 7.91 24.11 4.60
N THR A 86 8.52 22.95 4.85
CA THR A 86 9.04 22.56 6.16
C THR A 86 10.56 22.72 6.25
N ASN A 87 11.24 22.86 5.10
CA ASN A 87 12.69 22.85 4.92
C ASN A 87 13.36 21.57 5.46
N LYS A 88 12.59 20.47 5.55
CA LYS A 88 13.08 19.17 6.02
C LYS A 88 13.05 18.17 4.89
N ASN A 89 14.13 17.39 4.80
CA ASN A 89 14.27 16.30 3.85
C ASN A 89 14.47 15.00 4.61
N ILE A 90 14.05 13.87 4.03
CA ILE A 90 14.11 12.57 4.68
C ILE A 90 14.56 11.47 3.71
N GLY A 91 15.47 10.61 4.17
CA GLY A 91 15.82 9.36 3.52
C GLY A 91 15.13 8.21 4.23
N ILE A 92 14.63 7.24 3.48
CA ILE A 92 13.85 6.11 4.01
C ILE A 92 14.41 4.81 3.46
N ASP A 93 14.95 3.99 4.36
CA ASP A 93 15.28 2.59 4.10
C ASP A 93 14.09 1.70 4.46
N LEU A 94 13.65 0.82 3.53
CA LEU A 94 12.49 -0.06 3.70
C LEU A 94 12.93 -1.47 4.05
N GLY A 95 12.53 -1.95 5.23
CA GLY A 95 12.95 -3.25 5.76
C GLY A 95 11.80 -4.20 6.13
N ILE A 96 12.12 -5.49 6.25
CA ILE A 96 11.16 -6.52 6.72
C ILE A 96 11.13 -6.57 8.25
N LYS A 97 12.25 -6.34 8.92
CA LYS A 97 12.33 -6.35 10.39
C LYS A 97 11.61 -5.13 10.95
N GLU A 98 12.11 -3.96 10.63
CA GLU A 98 11.41 -2.68 10.76
C GLU A 98 10.73 -2.37 9.42
N PHE A 99 9.56 -1.73 9.44
CA PHE A 99 8.88 -1.33 8.21
C PHE A 99 9.68 -0.30 7.42
N ALA A 100 10.22 0.67 8.12
CA ALA A 100 11.07 1.73 7.58
C ALA A 100 12.01 2.27 8.66
N THR A 101 13.25 2.55 8.28
CA THR A 101 14.22 3.31 9.08
C THR A 101 14.48 4.62 8.36
N MET A 102 14.38 5.73 9.08
CA MET A 102 14.47 7.07 8.52
C MET A 102 15.77 7.76 8.92
N SER A 103 16.24 8.70 8.10
CA SER A 103 17.49 9.44 8.33
C SER A 103 17.42 10.44 9.50
N ASP A 104 16.26 10.59 10.13
CA ASP A 104 16.07 11.30 11.41
C ASP A 104 16.11 10.37 12.64
N CYS A 105 16.67 9.18 12.52
CA CYS A 105 16.69 8.11 13.52
C CYS A 105 15.32 7.46 13.82
N THR A 106 14.24 7.89 13.19
CA THR A 106 12.92 7.30 13.43
C THR A 106 12.85 5.89 12.87
N LYS A 107 12.53 4.91 13.70
CA LYS A 107 12.25 3.52 13.30
C LYS A 107 10.75 3.25 13.37
N VAL A 108 10.21 2.74 12.29
CA VAL A 108 8.79 2.36 12.18
C VAL A 108 8.68 0.85 12.24
N GLU A 109 8.00 0.35 13.26
CA GLU A 109 7.82 -1.09 13.45
C GLU A 109 6.95 -1.72 12.35
N ASN A 110 7.32 -2.94 11.98
CA ASN A 110 6.51 -3.75 11.08
C ASN A 110 5.37 -4.43 11.86
N LEU A 111 4.14 -4.19 11.47
CA LEU A 111 2.94 -4.72 12.14
C LEU A 111 2.84 -6.26 12.14
N LYS A 112 3.53 -6.97 11.22
CA LYS A 112 3.53 -8.44 11.08
C LYS A 112 2.13 -9.06 11.18
N LEU A 113 1.15 -8.41 10.54
CA LEU A 113 -0.27 -8.74 10.65
C LEU A 113 -0.60 -10.17 10.25
N SER A 114 0.07 -10.69 9.23
CA SER A 114 -0.10 -12.09 8.82
C SER A 114 0.27 -13.05 9.95
N LYS A 115 1.29 -12.75 10.75
CA LYS A 115 1.70 -13.56 11.90
C LYS A 115 0.69 -13.43 13.06
N GLU A 116 0.23 -12.20 13.36
CA GLU A 116 -0.78 -11.92 14.40
C GLU A 116 -2.06 -12.76 14.18
N TYR A 117 -2.53 -12.81 12.94
CA TYR A 117 -3.79 -13.49 12.61
C TYR A 117 -3.63 -14.95 12.16
N GLU A 118 -2.42 -15.46 12.03
CA GLU A 118 -2.13 -16.77 11.41
C GLU A 118 -2.87 -17.93 12.08
N LYS A 119 -2.75 -18.04 13.39
CA LYS A 119 -3.41 -19.14 14.16
C LYS A 119 -4.92 -19.11 13.96
N LYS A 120 -5.53 -17.91 14.03
CA LYS A 120 -6.98 -17.73 13.86
C LYS A 120 -7.40 -18.06 12.43
N LEU A 121 -6.66 -17.57 11.43
CA LEU A 121 -6.95 -17.81 10.02
C LEU A 121 -6.85 -19.29 9.68
N LYS A 122 -5.76 -19.97 10.07
CA LYS A 122 -5.58 -21.42 9.87
C LYS A 122 -6.74 -22.23 10.48
N ARG A 123 -7.17 -21.88 11.70
CA ARG A 123 -8.30 -22.55 12.35
C ARG A 123 -9.60 -22.38 11.55
N GLU A 124 -9.93 -21.17 11.14
CA GLU A 124 -11.17 -20.91 10.42
C GLU A 124 -11.14 -21.46 8.98
N GLN A 125 -9.96 -21.49 8.34
CA GLN A 125 -9.78 -22.14 7.03
C GLN A 125 -9.94 -23.66 7.11
N ARG A 126 -9.38 -24.33 8.14
CA ARG A 126 -9.60 -25.77 8.36
C ARG A 126 -11.09 -26.11 8.53
N LYS A 127 -11.85 -25.26 9.25
CA LYS A 127 -13.30 -25.42 9.38
C LYS A 127 -14.00 -25.22 8.04
N LEU A 128 -13.55 -24.26 7.24
CA LEU A 128 -14.09 -24.00 5.91
C LEU A 128 -13.87 -25.19 4.98
N SER A 129 -12.67 -25.76 4.96
CA SER A 129 -12.31 -26.94 4.17
C SER A 129 -13.19 -28.15 4.53
N ARG A 130 -13.36 -28.43 5.84
CA ARG A 130 -14.24 -29.52 6.30
C ARG A 130 -15.69 -29.31 5.84
N ARG A 131 -16.24 -28.10 5.95
CA ARG A 131 -17.60 -27.78 5.51
C ARG A 131 -17.75 -27.85 3.99
N CYS A 132 -16.68 -27.52 3.25
CA CYS A 132 -16.64 -27.70 1.81
C CYS A 132 -16.74 -29.18 1.43
N LYS A 133 -15.94 -30.04 2.11
CA LYS A 133 -15.98 -31.49 1.89
C LYS A 133 -17.37 -32.07 2.17
N LEU A 134 -17.92 -31.79 3.36
CA LEU A 134 -19.27 -32.25 3.75
C LEU A 134 -20.36 -31.80 2.76
N ALA A 135 -20.27 -30.60 2.21
CA ALA A 135 -21.23 -30.14 1.22
C ALA A 135 -21.11 -30.90 -0.11
N LYS A 136 -19.88 -31.22 -0.53
CA LYS A 136 -19.61 -32.02 -1.73
C LYS A 136 -20.06 -33.48 -1.56
N ASP A 137 -19.74 -34.09 -0.41
CA ASP A 137 -20.11 -35.46 -0.08
C ASP A 137 -21.65 -35.63 -0.01
N SER A 138 -22.38 -34.55 0.27
CA SER A 138 -23.85 -34.50 0.27
C SER A 138 -24.45 -34.04 -1.06
N ASP A 139 -23.66 -33.97 -2.13
CA ASP A 139 -24.03 -33.48 -3.48
C ASP A 139 -24.73 -32.10 -3.49
N LYS A 140 -24.44 -31.26 -2.49
CA LYS A 140 -25.02 -29.92 -2.36
C LYS A 140 -24.13 -28.88 -3.03
N LYS A 141 -24.72 -28.01 -3.82
CA LYS A 141 -24.01 -26.83 -4.33
C LYS A 141 -23.50 -25.99 -3.16
N LEU A 142 -22.24 -25.52 -3.24
CA LEU A 142 -21.64 -24.69 -2.21
C LEU A 142 -22.41 -23.38 -1.95
N SER A 143 -23.11 -22.87 -2.98
CA SER A 143 -24.04 -21.72 -2.85
C SER A 143 -25.15 -21.97 -1.84
N ASP A 144 -25.65 -23.19 -1.79
CA ASP A 144 -26.86 -23.57 -1.04
C ASP A 144 -26.51 -24.10 0.37
N SER A 145 -25.23 -24.43 0.59
CA SER A 145 -24.73 -24.87 1.89
C SER A 145 -24.59 -23.70 2.87
N LYS A 146 -25.64 -23.44 3.66
CA LYS A 146 -25.68 -22.33 4.65
C LYS A 146 -24.47 -22.32 5.61
N ASN A 147 -24.06 -23.50 6.07
CA ASN A 147 -22.94 -23.65 6.99
C ASN A 147 -21.59 -23.31 6.33
N TYR A 148 -21.40 -23.70 5.07
CA TYR A 148 -20.23 -23.30 4.28
C TYR A 148 -20.22 -21.78 4.07
N GLN A 149 -21.33 -21.19 3.66
CA GLN A 149 -21.43 -19.74 3.41
C GLN A 149 -21.17 -18.93 4.70
N LYS A 150 -21.72 -19.34 5.84
CA LYS A 150 -21.44 -18.71 7.13
C LYS A 150 -19.93 -18.76 7.47
N GLN A 151 -19.27 -19.90 7.21
CA GLN A 151 -17.85 -20.06 7.49
C GLN A 151 -16.98 -19.26 6.50
N LYS A 152 -17.34 -19.23 5.22
CA LYS A 152 -16.69 -18.40 4.20
C LYS A 152 -16.68 -16.93 4.62
N LYS A 153 -17.81 -16.40 5.13
CA LYS A 153 -17.90 -15.04 5.65
C LYS A 153 -16.98 -14.81 6.87
N LYS A 154 -16.81 -15.81 7.76
CA LYS A 154 -15.87 -15.67 8.89
C LYS A 154 -14.42 -15.53 8.43
N VAL A 155 -13.99 -16.37 7.47
CA VAL A 155 -12.65 -16.26 6.87
C VAL A 155 -12.48 -14.92 6.16
N ALA A 156 -13.46 -14.50 5.38
CA ALA A 156 -13.44 -13.20 4.69
C ALA A 156 -13.35 -12.02 5.67
N LYS A 157 -14.01 -12.07 6.84
CA LYS A 157 -13.89 -11.04 7.88
C LYS A 157 -12.47 -10.91 8.40
N ILE A 158 -11.73 -12.01 8.59
CA ILE A 158 -10.34 -11.96 9.05
C ILE A 158 -9.46 -11.30 8.00
N HIS A 159 -9.55 -11.73 6.73
CA HIS A 159 -8.81 -11.10 5.64
C HIS A 159 -9.12 -9.61 5.50
N ASN A 160 -10.38 -9.22 5.63
CA ASN A 160 -10.79 -7.82 5.57
C ASN A 160 -10.19 -7.00 6.72
N LYS A 161 -10.14 -7.57 7.94
CA LYS A 161 -9.52 -6.92 9.11
C LYS A 161 -8.02 -6.69 8.90
N ILE A 162 -7.29 -7.71 8.41
CA ILE A 162 -5.86 -7.59 8.09
C ILE A 162 -5.64 -6.49 7.05
N ARG A 163 -6.40 -6.54 5.94
CA ARG A 163 -6.30 -5.54 4.87
C ARG A 163 -6.57 -4.12 5.37
N ASN A 164 -7.59 -3.94 6.19
CA ASN A 164 -7.97 -2.61 6.68
C ASN A 164 -6.93 -2.06 7.66
N LYS A 165 -6.40 -2.88 8.59
CA LYS A 165 -5.31 -2.47 9.50
C LYS A 165 -4.07 -2.03 8.70
N ARG A 166 -3.69 -2.81 7.68
CA ARG A 166 -2.55 -2.52 6.81
C ARG A 166 -2.76 -1.20 6.05
N LYS A 167 -3.93 -1.02 5.45
CA LYS A 167 -4.28 0.20 4.73
C LYS A 167 -4.26 1.43 5.64
N ASP A 168 -4.80 1.32 6.84
CA ASP A 168 -4.82 2.39 7.83
C ASP A 168 -3.40 2.79 8.26
N PHE A 169 -2.55 1.79 8.55
CA PHE A 169 -1.14 2.01 8.91
C PHE A 169 -0.39 2.75 7.81
N VAL A 170 -0.43 2.21 6.58
CA VAL A 170 0.27 2.82 5.43
C VAL A 170 -0.24 4.22 5.15
N ASN A 171 -1.57 4.44 5.27
CA ASN A 171 -2.16 5.75 5.05
C ASN A 171 -1.73 6.78 6.09
N LYS A 172 -1.71 6.41 7.38
CA LYS A 172 -1.27 7.30 8.47
C LYS A 172 0.21 7.64 8.34
N LEU A 173 1.05 6.62 8.10
CA LEU A 173 2.48 6.80 7.96
C LEU A 173 2.83 7.71 6.77
N SER A 174 2.28 7.41 5.59
CA SER A 174 2.55 8.23 4.40
C SER A 174 2.04 9.67 4.56
N THR A 175 0.90 9.89 5.21
CA THR A 175 0.40 11.24 5.52
C THR A 175 1.34 11.97 6.47
N LYS A 176 1.81 11.30 7.54
CA LYS A 176 2.77 11.89 8.50
C LYS A 176 4.06 12.34 7.81
N ILE A 177 4.60 11.51 6.91
CA ILE A 177 5.84 11.82 6.19
C ILE A 177 5.64 13.04 5.26
N ILE A 178 4.58 13.04 4.47
CA ILE A 178 4.25 14.12 3.53
C ILE A 178 4.01 15.46 4.25
N ASN A 179 3.37 15.42 5.41
CA ASN A 179 3.12 16.66 6.18
C ASN A 179 4.39 17.28 6.76
N ASN A 180 5.40 16.47 7.04
CA ASN A 180 6.60 16.91 7.78
C ASN A 180 7.84 17.12 6.91
N HIS A 181 7.84 16.73 5.65
CA HIS A 181 9.02 16.80 4.80
C HIS A 181 8.71 17.30 3.39
N ASP A 182 9.63 18.08 2.81
CA ASP A 182 9.50 18.64 1.48
C ASP A 182 10.05 17.67 0.42
N ILE A 183 11.17 16.99 0.73
CA ILE A 183 11.82 16.03 -0.15
C ILE A 183 11.93 14.69 0.58
N ILE A 184 11.43 13.64 -0.07
CA ILE A 184 11.45 12.28 0.43
C ILE A 184 12.27 11.41 -0.52
N CYS A 185 13.39 10.86 -0.05
CA CYS A 185 14.26 9.98 -0.80
C CYS A 185 14.01 8.52 -0.39
N ILE A 186 13.75 7.64 -1.34
CA ILE A 186 13.47 6.22 -1.11
C ILE A 186 14.21 5.36 -2.12
N GLU A 187 14.48 4.09 -1.81
CA GLU A 187 15.00 3.14 -2.79
C GLU A 187 13.93 2.73 -3.80
N ASP A 188 14.33 2.58 -5.07
CA ASP A 188 13.48 1.99 -6.11
C ASP A 188 13.53 0.45 -6.02
N LEU A 189 12.75 -0.12 -5.12
CA LEU A 189 12.75 -1.55 -4.86
C LEU A 189 12.05 -2.34 -5.97
N ASN A 190 12.72 -3.34 -6.53
CA ASN A 190 12.10 -4.30 -7.43
C ASN A 190 11.25 -5.32 -6.65
N ILE A 191 10.11 -4.87 -6.12
CA ILE A 191 9.22 -5.69 -5.29
C ILE A 191 8.70 -6.92 -6.05
N LYS A 192 8.45 -6.80 -7.37
CA LYS A 192 8.02 -7.95 -8.20
C LYS A 192 9.09 -9.03 -8.27
N GLY A 193 10.35 -8.64 -8.39
CA GLY A 193 11.49 -9.57 -8.36
C GLY A 193 11.65 -10.22 -6.99
N MET A 194 11.54 -9.44 -5.93
CA MET A 194 11.64 -9.92 -4.55
C MET A 194 10.54 -10.93 -4.18
N LEU A 195 9.34 -10.80 -4.72
CA LEU A 195 8.22 -11.73 -4.50
C LEU A 195 8.45 -13.12 -5.11
N LYS A 196 9.40 -13.27 -6.05
CA LYS A 196 9.79 -14.59 -6.59
C LYS A 196 10.54 -15.44 -5.57
N ASN A 197 11.11 -14.84 -4.53
CA ASN A 197 11.74 -15.56 -3.44
C ASN A 197 10.67 -16.12 -2.50
N HIS A 198 10.38 -17.43 -2.61
CA HIS A 198 9.33 -18.11 -1.84
C HIS A 198 9.51 -18.03 -0.32
N LYS A 199 10.76 -17.92 0.19
CA LYS A 199 11.04 -17.80 1.63
C LYS A 199 10.60 -16.44 2.18
N LEU A 200 10.68 -15.38 1.40
CA LEU A 200 10.40 -14.00 1.80
C LEU A 200 9.07 -13.46 1.25
N ALA A 201 8.49 -14.09 0.23
CA ALA A 201 7.29 -13.61 -0.47
C ALA A 201 6.12 -13.27 0.48
N LYS A 202 5.88 -14.13 1.50
CA LYS A 202 4.83 -13.89 2.50
C LYS A 202 5.10 -12.61 3.30
N SER A 203 6.33 -12.40 3.75
CA SER A 203 6.73 -11.22 4.53
C SER A 203 6.69 -9.96 3.68
N ILE A 204 7.21 -10.00 2.46
CA ILE A 204 7.20 -8.88 1.51
C ILE A 204 5.77 -8.49 1.14
N SER A 205 4.90 -9.47 0.88
CA SER A 205 3.47 -9.22 0.63
C SER A 205 2.76 -8.61 1.85
N ASP A 206 3.17 -8.98 3.07
CA ASP A 206 2.58 -8.47 4.30
C ASP A 206 2.93 -6.99 4.55
N VAL A 207 4.14 -6.59 4.22
CA VAL A 207 4.62 -5.22 4.44
C VAL A 207 3.93 -4.20 3.53
N SER A 208 3.57 -4.58 2.30
CA SER A 208 2.85 -3.71 1.34
C SER A 208 3.61 -2.44 0.91
N TRP A 209 4.90 -2.55 0.68
CA TRP A 209 5.75 -1.44 0.22
C TRP A 209 5.24 -0.77 -1.06
N SER A 210 4.76 -1.55 -2.05
CA SER A 210 4.20 -0.97 -3.28
C SER A 210 3.05 0.00 -3.01
N GLU A 211 2.17 -0.32 -2.07
CA GLU A 211 1.06 0.56 -1.69
C GLU A 211 1.55 1.78 -0.91
N PHE A 212 2.59 1.62 -0.09
CA PHE A 212 3.21 2.73 0.64
C PHE A 212 3.86 3.73 -0.31
N VAL A 213 4.70 3.25 -1.25
CA VAL A 213 5.35 4.11 -2.25
C VAL A 213 4.31 4.79 -3.11
N ARG A 214 3.30 4.06 -3.62
CA ARG A 214 2.19 4.64 -4.37
C ARG A 214 1.46 5.74 -3.59
N GLN A 215 1.27 5.56 -2.27
CA GLN A 215 0.64 6.59 -1.44
C GLN A 215 1.52 7.82 -1.23
N LEU A 216 2.83 7.64 -1.09
CA LEU A 216 3.76 8.76 -1.04
C LEU A 216 3.73 9.55 -2.34
N GLU A 217 3.81 8.88 -3.50
CA GLU A 217 3.84 9.52 -4.82
C GLU A 217 2.61 10.41 -5.08
N TYR A 218 1.38 9.87 -4.96
CA TYR A 218 0.21 10.69 -5.24
C TYR A 218 -0.02 11.80 -4.20
N LYS A 219 0.32 11.55 -2.93
CA LYS A 219 0.22 12.58 -1.90
C LYS A 219 1.27 13.67 -2.10
N ALA A 220 2.49 13.31 -2.50
CA ALA A 220 3.51 14.28 -2.85
C ALA A 220 3.05 15.20 -3.97
N ASN A 221 2.50 14.63 -5.05
CA ASN A 221 1.91 15.42 -6.14
C ASN A 221 0.79 16.35 -5.68
N TRP A 222 -0.08 15.85 -4.77
CA TRP A 222 -1.19 16.67 -4.28
C TRP A 222 -0.75 17.83 -3.41
N TYR A 223 0.31 17.65 -2.63
CA TYR A 223 0.71 18.59 -1.59
C TYR A 223 2.01 19.35 -1.88
N GLY A 224 2.48 19.34 -3.14
CA GLY A 224 3.69 20.07 -3.54
C GLY A 224 4.97 19.52 -2.92
N ARG A 225 5.05 18.19 -2.67
CA ARG A 225 6.24 17.50 -2.17
C ARG A 225 6.97 16.78 -3.29
N LYS A 226 8.25 16.50 -3.10
CA LYS A 226 9.07 15.80 -4.10
C LYS A 226 9.49 14.42 -3.58
N ILE A 227 9.24 13.38 -4.38
CA ILE A 227 9.75 12.02 -4.15
C ILE A 227 10.92 11.78 -5.08
N ILE A 228 12.05 11.36 -4.53
CA ILE A 228 13.24 10.97 -5.29
C ILE A 228 13.48 9.49 -5.07
N LYS A 229 13.53 8.74 -6.17
CA LYS A 229 13.86 7.31 -6.15
C LYS A 229 15.36 7.13 -6.39
N VAL A 230 16.03 6.53 -5.42
CA VAL A 230 17.44 6.15 -5.53
C VAL A 230 17.52 4.83 -6.30
N PRO A 231 18.45 4.67 -7.25
CA PRO A 231 18.56 3.46 -8.05
C PRO A 231 18.68 2.18 -7.22
N THR A 232 18.02 1.10 -7.66
CA THR A 232 17.93 -0.21 -6.95
C THR A 232 19.29 -0.79 -6.57
N PHE A 233 20.34 -0.53 -7.36
CA PHE A 233 21.69 -1.08 -7.14
C PHE A 233 22.64 -0.13 -6.41
N TYR A 234 22.15 0.98 -5.89
CA TYR A 234 22.96 1.85 -5.05
C TYR A 234 23.29 1.16 -3.73
N PRO A 235 24.59 1.03 -3.37
CA PRO A 235 25.02 0.25 -2.21
C PRO A 235 24.77 1.02 -0.89
N SER A 236 23.53 1.45 -0.63
CA SER A 236 23.15 2.29 0.52
C SER A 236 23.62 1.73 1.87
N SER A 237 23.45 0.41 2.07
CA SER A 237 23.84 -0.26 3.33
C SER A 237 25.34 -0.55 3.43
N LYS A 238 26.07 -0.60 2.31
CA LYS A 238 27.52 -0.86 2.28
C LYS A 238 28.38 0.41 2.33
N THR A 239 27.81 1.55 1.99
CA THR A 239 28.51 2.84 1.97
C THR A 239 28.55 3.44 3.38
N CYS A 240 29.69 3.94 3.80
CA CYS A 240 29.83 4.67 5.06
C CYS A 240 29.15 6.04 4.96
N SER A 241 28.23 6.34 5.85
CA SER A 241 27.56 7.66 5.88
C SER A 241 28.48 8.80 6.35
N SER A 242 29.63 8.52 6.93
CA SER A 242 30.62 9.52 7.32
C SER A 242 31.61 9.80 6.19
N CYS A 243 32.42 8.82 5.82
CA CYS A 243 33.56 9.02 4.90
C CYS A 243 33.30 8.56 3.45
N GLY A 244 32.17 7.92 3.16
CA GLY A 244 31.84 7.45 1.81
C GLY A 244 32.53 6.14 1.40
N ASN A 245 33.40 5.54 2.23
CA ASN A 245 34.03 4.26 1.93
C ASN A 245 32.98 3.16 1.71
N ILE A 246 33.18 2.34 0.70
CA ILE A 246 32.27 1.23 0.34
C ILE A 246 32.86 -0.09 0.81
N LYS A 247 32.17 -0.78 1.69
CA LYS A 247 32.54 -2.09 2.20
C LYS A 247 32.32 -3.16 1.12
N GLU A 248 33.30 -4.00 0.84
CA GLU A 248 33.17 -5.06 -0.19
C GLU A 248 32.11 -6.08 0.20
N THR A 249 32.12 -6.53 1.44
CA THR A 249 31.20 -7.55 1.95
C THR A 249 30.42 -7.02 3.15
N LEU A 250 29.13 -7.30 3.20
CA LEU A 250 28.27 -7.03 4.33
C LEU A 250 27.22 -8.14 4.41
N THR A 251 27.24 -8.90 5.51
CA THR A 251 26.29 -10.01 5.67
C THR A 251 24.93 -9.51 6.17
N LEU A 252 23.85 -10.25 5.85
CA LEU A 252 22.49 -9.90 6.29
C LEU A 252 22.31 -9.99 7.80
N SER A 253 23.18 -10.72 8.50
CA SER A 253 23.16 -10.87 9.96
C SER A 253 23.77 -9.67 10.68
N GLU A 254 24.69 -8.95 10.05
CA GLU A 254 25.28 -7.76 10.62
C GLU A 254 24.23 -6.65 10.74
N ARG A 255 24.01 -6.17 11.95
CA ARG A 255 23.04 -5.09 12.24
C ARG A 255 23.72 -3.78 12.55
N ILE A 256 24.97 -3.83 12.97
CA ILE A 256 25.82 -2.67 13.20
C ILE A 256 26.78 -2.59 12.01
N TYR A 257 26.81 -1.43 11.39
CA TYR A 257 27.79 -1.11 10.36
C TYR A 257 29.04 -0.57 11.03
N HIS A 258 30.17 -1.20 10.77
CA HIS A 258 31.48 -0.72 11.21
C HIS A 258 32.31 -0.32 10.01
N CYS A 259 32.83 0.90 10.00
CA CYS A 259 33.66 1.40 8.90
C CYS A 259 35.15 1.16 9.23
N GLU A 260 35.84 0.40 8.41
CA GLU A 260 37.26 0.11 8.56
C GLU A 260 38.16 1.34 8.27
N CYS A 261 37.63 2.33 7.51
CA CYS A 261 38.36 3.50 7.10
C CYS A 261 38.34 4.62 8.19
N CYS A 262 37.14 4.95 8.71
CA CYS A 262 37.00 6.07 9.68
C CYS A 262 36.52 5.64 11.06
N GLY A 263 36.38 4.34 11.33
CA GLY A 263 35.98 3.81 12.63
C GLY A 263 34.50 4.03 12.98
N LEU A 264 33.67 4.56 12.09
CA LEU A 264 32.25 4.79 12.36
C LEU A 264 31.56 3.48 12.73
N GLU A 265 30.85 3.46 13.85
CA GLU A 265 29.99 2.39 14.29
C GLU A 265 28.55 2.89 14.41
N ILE A 266 27.63 2.32 13.62
CA ILE A 266 26.25 2.82 13.48
C ILE A 266 25.31 1.68 13.14
N ASP A 267 24.01 1.81 13.48
CA ASP A 267 22.98 0.88 12.98
C ASP A 267 22.97 0.86 11.44
N ARG A 268 23.01 -0.34 10.84
CA ARG A 268 23.14 -0.51 9.39
C ARG A 268 21.99 0.10 8.61
N ASP A 269 20.75 -0.08 9.10
CA ASP A 269 19.56 0.38 8.39
C ASP A 269 19.44 1.92 8.52
N TYR A 270 19.94 2.49 9.65
CA TYR A 270 20.07 3.93 9.81
C TYR A 270 21.18 4.52 8.92
N ASN A 271 22.35 3.87 8.83
CA ASN A 271 23.41 4.25 7.89
C ASN A 271 22.88 4.27 6.44
N ALA A 272 22.12 3.24 6.05
CA ALA A 272 21.49 3.18 4.72
C ALA A 272 20.54 4.35 4.48
N SER A 273 19.70 4.71 5.43
CA SER A 273 18.76 5.82 5.28
C SER A 273 19.43 7.18 5.09
N ILE A 274 20.58 7.42 5.74
CA ILE A 274 21.39 8.63 5.53
C ILE A 274 21.97 8.65 4.11
N ASN A 275 22.48 7.51 3.63
CA ASN A 275 23.05 7.39 2.28
C ASN A 275 21.97 7.56 1.20
N ILE A 276 20.77 7.01 1.42
CA ILE A 276 19.61 7.21 0.55
C ILE A 276 19.25 8.71 0.44
N LEU A 277 19.23 9.41 1.59
CA LEU A 277 18.99 10.86 1.59
C LEU A 277 20.04 11.60 0.78
N ARG A 278 21.33 11.32 1.05
CA ARG A 278 22.45 11.97 0.37
C ARG A 278 22.38 11.78 -1.14
N LYS A 279 22.24 10.50 -1.59
CA LYS A 279 22.16 10.17 -3.01
C LYS A 279 20.92 10.77 -3.69
N GLY A 280 19.78 10.76 -3.01
CA GLY A 280 18.57 11.40 -3.53
C GLY A 280 18.73 12.92 -3.72
N LEU A 281 19.41 13.60 -2.78
CA LEU A 281 19.68 15.03 -2.93
C LEU A 281 20.73 15.35 -4.02
N GLU A 282 21.69 14.45 -4.27
CA GLU A 282 22.60 14.53 -5.42
C GLU A 282 21.82 14.47 -6.74
N ILE A 283 20.99 13.44 -6.92
CA ILE A 283 20.13 13.28 -8.10
C ILE A 283 19.29 14.54 -8.35
N LEU A 284 18.71 15.09 -7.27
CA LEU A 284 17.90 16.30 -7.39
C LEU A 284 18.70 17.54 -7.85
N ARG A 285 19.99 17.63 -7.46
CA ARG A 285 20.88 18.71 -7.91
C ARG A 285 21.22 18.54 -9.39
N GLU A 286 21.53 17.32 -9.80
CA GLU A 286 21.84 17.00 -11.21
C GLU A 286 20.65 17.32 -12.12
N GLU A 287 19.40 16.98 -11.73
CA GLU A 287 18.18 17.33 -12.47
C GLU A 287 17.92 18.84 -12.62
N LYS A 288 18.49 19.67 -11.75
CA LYS A 288 18.33 21.14 -11.83
C LYS A 288 19.38 21.81 -12.71
N VAL A 289 20.46 21.12 -13.03
CA VAL A 289 21.57 21.64 -13.83
C VAL A 289 21.45 21.22 -15.29
N SER A 290 20.72 20.15 -15.56
CA SER A 290 20.38 19.69 -16.92
C SER A 290 19.11 20.36 -17.43
#